data_7fc16eb59169320052c25662cb0a55cf
#
_entry.id   7fc16eb59169320052c25662cb0a55cf
#
_cell.length_a   1.000
_cell.length_b   1.000
_cell.length_c   1.000
_cell.angle_alpha   90.00
_cell.angle_beta   90.00
_cell.angle_gamma   90.00
#
_symmetry.space_group_name_H-M   'P 1'
#
loop_
_entity.id
_entity.type
_entity.pdbx_description
1 polymer ?
#
loop_
_entity_poly.entity_id
_entity_poly.type
_entity_poly.pdbx_seq_one_letter_code
_entity_poly.pdbx_strand_id
1 'polypeptide(L)'
;LLFPFYSLQGNDYYTQERFFYNNLVEKNGLFYRPFTNEPVYGDIYMYFLSNGRRTENLFLGVVTKKGKQGHWVRYWDNGNKKDEGFYINSKKDGLWIEWKEDGFKFAEIFYENGVATHLTNCIVENCP
;
A
#
# COMPACT_ATOMS: atom_id res chain seq x y z
N LEU A 1 -19.07 -13.34 -15.05
CA LEU A 1 -18.72 -12.54 -14.66
C LEU A 1 -17.55 -12.50 -14.03
N LEU A 2 -16.57 -13.01 -14.50
CA LEU A 2 -15.51 -12.97 -14.00
C LEU A 2 -14.51 -12.54 -14.75
N PHE A 3 -13.73 -11.61 -14.45
CA PHE A 3 -12.64 -11.08 -15.15
C PHE A 3 -11.43 -11.45 -14.37
N PRO A 4 -10.85 -12.56 -14.65
CA PRO A 4 -9.75 -13.07 -13.86
C PRO A 4 -8.53 -12.16 -13.88
N PHE A 5 -8.42 -11.27 -14.84
CA PHE A 5 -7.27 -10.39 -14.89
C PHE A 5 -7.55 -9.19 -15.74
N TYR A 6 -6.73 -8.17 -15.56
CA TYR A 6 -6.67 -7.05 -16.46
C TYR A 6 -5.30 -7.03 -17.08
N SER A 7 -5.25 -6.72 -18.33
CA SER A 7 -3.99 -6.43 -18.98
C SER A 7 -3.78 -4.94 -18.88
N LEU A 8 -2.84 -4.53 -18.05
CA LEU A 8 -2.41 -3.17 -18.02
C LEU A 8 -1.37 -2.99 -19.11
N GLN A 9 -1.10 -1.80 -19.51
CA GLN A 9 -0.19 -1.44 -20.55
C GLN A 9 0.97 -2.40 -20.78
N GLY A 10 1.04 -2.94 -21.92
CA GLY A 10 2.15 -3.78 -22.34
C GLY A 10 2.30 -5.01 -21.48
N ASN A 11 3.39 -5.09 -20.74
CA ASN A 11 3.69 -6.26 -19.92
C ASN A 11 3.14 -6.19 -18.52
N ASP A 12 2.36 -5.18 -18.19
CA ASP A 12 1.77 -5.11 -16.87
C ASP A 12 0.74 -6.20 -16.74
N TYR A 13 0.80 -6.86 -15.62
CA TYR A 13 -0.01 -8.02 -15.38
C TYR A 13 -0.68 -7.88 -14.02
N TYR A 14 -1.97 -8.00 -14.02
CA TYR A 14 -2.76 -7.90 -12.81
C TYR A 14 -3.86 -8.95 -12.84
N THR A 15 -3.98 -9.68 -11.76
CA THR A 15 -5.09 -10.62 -11.57
C THR A 15 -5.99 -10.07 -10.48
N GLN A 16 -7.24 -10.52 -10.45
CA GLN A 16 -8.15 -10.18 -9.37
C GLN A 16 -7.98 -11.10 -8.16
N GLU A 17 -6.85 -11.77 -8.06
CA GLU A 17 -6.54 -12.56 -6.90
C GLU A 17 -6.32 -11.66 -5.71
N ARG A 18 -6.68 -12.16 -4.53
CA ARG A 18 -6.55 -11.44 -3.28
C ARG A 18 -5.52 -12.10 -2.43
N PHE A 19 -4.66 -11.30 -1.87
CA PHE A 19 -3.60 -11.78 -0.99
C PHE A 19 -3.62 -10.99 0.30
N PHE A 20 -3.24 -11.64 1.40
CA PHE A 20 -3.18 -10.97 2.68
C PHE A 20 -1.75 -10.65 3.05
N TYR A 21 -1.49 -9.36 3.24
CA TYR A 21 -0.18 -8.85 3.66
C TYR A 21 0.37 -9.61 4.86
N ASN A 22 -0.52 -9.97 5.80
CA ASN A 22 -0.16 -10.72 6.99
C ASN A 22 0.54 -12.06 6.68
N ASN A 23 0.33 -12.58 5.48
CA ASN A 23 0.85 -13.88 5.07
C ASN A 23 1.90 -13.77 3.96
N LEU A 24 2.44 -12.60 3.74
CA LEU A 24 3.41 -12.37 2.67
C LEU A 24 4.72 -11.82 3.20
N VAL A 25 5.75 -11.91 2.38
CA VAL A 25 7.04 -11.29 2.63
C VAL A 25 7.26 -10.21 1.59
N GLU A 26 7.55 -9.00 2.04
CA GLU A 26 7.84 -7.89 1.13
C GLU A 26 9.35 -7.75 0.94
N LYS A 27 9.79 -7.69 -0.31
CA LYS A 27 11.18 -7.44 -0.68
C LYS A 27 11.22 -6.57 -1.91
N ASN A 28 11.94 -5.46 -1.83
CA ASN A 28 12.16 -4.56 -2.98
C ASN A 28 10.87 -4.15 -3.70
N GLY A 29 9.82 -3.88 -2.94
CA GLY A 29 8.55 -3.44 -3.50
C GLY A 29 7.69 -4.52 -4.12
N LEU A 30 8.09 -5.78 -4.04
CA LEU A 30 7.30 -6.92 -4.46
C LEU A 30 6.95 -7.79 -3.26
N PHE A 31 5.89 -8.56 -3.40
CA PHE A 31 5.41 -9.46 -2.35
C PHE A 31 5.57 -10.90 -2.79
N TYR A 32 5.95 -11.75 -1.85
CA TYR A 32 6.25 -13.15 -2.11
C TYR A 32 5.53 -14.05 -1.11
N ARG A 33 5.17 -15.25 -1.55
CA ARG A 33 4.74 -16.29 -0.62
C ARG A 33 5.92 -16.68 0.27
N PRO A 34 5.68 -16.89 1.59
CA PRO A 34 6.77 -17.28 2.49
C PRO A 34 7.48 -18.53 2.01
N PHE A 35 8.79 -18.54 2.25
CA PHE A 35 9.66 -19.69 1.91
C PHE A 35 9.72 -20.02 0.42
N THR A 36 9.36 -19.07 -0.43
CA THR A 36 9.44 -19.23 -1.89
C THR A 36 10.09 -18.01 -2.52
N ASN A 37 10.39 -18.11 -3.81
CA ASN A 37 10.74 -16.98 -4.64
C ASN A 37 9.61 -16.66 -5.62
N GLU A 38 8.38 -17.04 -5.27
CA GLU A 38 7.22 -16.80 -6.11
C GLU A 38 6.58 -15.47 -5.74
N PRO A 39 6.67 -14.47 -6.61
CA PRO A 39 5.97 -13.21 -6.37
C PRO A 39 4.48 -13.38 -6.56
N VAL A 40 3.70 -12.52 -5.91
CA VAL A 40 2.26 -12.47 -6.08
C VAL A 40 1.87 -11.16 -6.76
N TYR A 41 0.86 -11.20 -7.60
CA TYR A 41 0.33 -10.05 -8.31
C TYR A 41 -1.18 -10.02 -8.14
N GLY A 42 -1.72 -8.90 -7.71
CA GLY A 42 -3.14 -8.75 -7.47
C GLY A 42 -3.44 -7.75 -6.35
N ASP A 43 -4.59 -7.94 -5.73
CA ASP A 43 -5.08 -7.07 -4.67
C ASP A 43 -4.49 -7.49 -3.33
N ILE A 44 -3.91 -6.53 -2.62
CA ILE A 44 -3.33 -6.77 -1.30
C ILE A 44 -4.26 -6.21 -0.24
N TYR A 45 -4.62 -7.07 0.71
CA TYR A 45 -5.46 -6.74 1.86
C TYR A 45 -4.70 -7.02 3.14
N MET A 46 -5.18 -6.48 4.25
CA MET A 46 -4.73 -6.87 5.57
C MET A 46 -5.90 -7.02 6.52
N TYR A 47 -5.67 -7.63 7.64
CA TYR A 47 -6.64 -7.72 8.73
C TYR A 47 -5.92 -7.58 10.06
N PHE A 48 -6.68 -7.22 11.08
CA PHE A 48 -6.20 -7.22 12.45
C PHE A 48 -6.86 -8.33 13.23
N LEU A 49 -6.29 -8.67 14.38
CA LEU A 49 -6.92 -9.56 15.32
C LEU A 49 -7.44 -8.75 16.50
N SER A 50 -8.70 -8.94 16.83
CA SER A 50 -9.32 -8.34 18.00
C SER A 50 -9.97 -9.47 18.78
N ASN A 51 -9.51 -9.68 20.01
CA ASN A 51 -9.96 -10.79 20.86
C ASN A 51 -9.86 -12.15 20.13
N GLY A 52 -8.77 -12.36 19.39
CA GLY A 52 -8.53 -13.60 18.66
C GLY A 52 -9.34 -13.76 17.38
N ARG A 53 -10.15 -12.77 17.01
CA ARG A 53 -10.95 -12.79 15.79
C ARG A 53 -10.40 -11.82 14.77
N ARG A 54 -10.49 -12.20 13.49
CA ARG A 54 -10.12 -11.29 12.40
C ARG A 54 -11.13 -10.17 12.31
N THR A 55 -10.61 -8.95 12.13
CA THR A 55 -11.43 -7.82 11.74
C THR A 55 -11.81 -7.95 10.27
N GLU A 56 -12.60 -7.00 9.75
CA GLU A 56 -12.86 -6.95 8.32
C GLU A 56 -11.55 -6.71 7.55
N ASN A 57 -11.56 -7.10 6.30
CA ASN A 57 -10.39 -6.95 5.45
C ASN A 57 -10.25 -5.50 4.98
N LEU A 58 -9.06 -4.95 5.14
CA LEU A 58 -8.74 -3.61 4.69
C LEU A 58 -7.92 -3.71 3.40
N PHE A 59 -8.40 -3.07 2.35
CA PHE A 59 -7.68 -3.04 1.09
C PHE A 59 -6.49 -2.09 1.19
N LEU A 60 -5.31 -2.59 0.85
CA LEU A 60 -4.09 -1.78 0.86
C LEU A 60 -3.77 -1.19 -0.50
N GLY A 61 -3.87 -1.97 -1.54
CA GLY A 61 -3.51 -1.54 -2.89
C GLY A 61 -3.28 -2.71 -3.82
N VAL A 62 -2.78 -2.39 -5.01
CA VAL A 62 -2.55 -3.37 -6.07
C VAL A 62 -1.05 -3.53 -6.29
N VAL A 63 -0.62 -4.76 -6.52
CA VAL A 63 0.74 -5.05 -6.95
C VAL A 63 0.73 -5.77 -8.28
N THR A 64 1.56 -5.30 -9.20
CA THR A 64 1.75 -5.92 -10.51
C THR A 64 3.19 -6.40 -10.63
N LYS A 65 3.52 -6.92 -11.79
CA LYS A 65 4.89 -7.33 -12.11
C LYS A 65 5.90 -6.19 -11.94
N LYS A 66 5.46 -4.95 -12.08
CA LYS A 66 6.30 -3.77 -11.88
C LYS A 66 6.29 -3.25 -10.44
N GLY A 67 5.63 -3.95 -9.53
CA GLY A 67 5.53 -3.58 -8.13
C GLY A 67 4.22 -2.89 -7.79
N LYS A 68 4.24 -2.11 -6.72
CA LYS A 68 3.05 -1.39 -6.26
C LYS A 68 2.61 -0.37 -7.29
N GLN A 69 1.30 -0.31 -7.53
CA GLN A 69 0.71 0.61 -8.50
C GLN A 69 -0.53 1.28 -7.91
N GLY A 70 -0.72 2.54 -8.26
CA GLY A 70 -1.91 3.28 -7.91
C GLY A 70 -1.96 3.65 -6.44
N HIS A 71 -3.17 3.85 -5.95
CA HIS A 71 -3.39 4.27 -4.57
C HIS A 71 -3.06 3.15 -3.59
N TRP A 72 -2.27 3.47 -2.57
CA TRP A 72 -1.89 2.57 -1.49
C TRP A 72 -2.13 3.21 -0.16
N VAL A 73 -2.58 2.41 0.82
CA VAL A 73 -2.77 2.85 2.18
C VAL A 73 -2.18 1.80 3.12
N ARG A 74 -1.52 2.28 4.19
CA ARG A 74 -1.08 1.41 5.28
C ARG A 74 -1.74 1.84 6.57
N TYR A 75 -1.81 0.91 7.51
CA TYR A 75 -2.48 1.12 8.78
C TYR A 75 -1.56 0.78 9.95
N TRP A 76 -1.75 1.49 11.04
CA TRP A 76 -1.20 1.12 12.32
C TRP A 76 -1.95 -0.09 12.88
N ASP A 77 -1.36 -0.79 13.86
CA ASP A 77 -1.99 -1.97 14.47
C ASP A 77 -3.32 -1.67 15.15
N ASN A 78 -3.56 -0.42 15.52
CA ASN A 78 -4.83 0.01 16.11
C ASN A 78 -5.92 0.29 15.07
N GLY A 79 -5.64 0.12 13.78
CA GLY A 79 -6.60 0.34 12.70
C GLY A 79 -6.60 1.76 12.13
N ASN A 80 -5.88 2.68 12.73
CA ASN A 80 -5.76 4.03 12.18
C ASN A 80 -4.82 4.04 10.99
N LYS A 81 -5.08 4.93 10.03
CA LYS A 81 -4.19 5.07 8.88
C LYS A 81 -2.79 5.46 9.34
N LYS A 82 -1.79 4.90 8.68
CA LYS A 82 -0.39 5.22 8.89
C LYS A 82 0.12 6.14 7.79
N ASP A 83 -0.10 5.78 6.55
CA ASP A 83 0.20 6.61 5.40
C ASP A 83 -0.65 6.23 4.20
N GLU A 84 -0.77 7.14 3.25
CA GLU A 84 -1.40 6.87 1.96
C GLU A 84 -0.91 7.80 0.88
N GLY A 85 -0.93 7.32 -0.35
CA GLY A 85 -0.53 8.04 -1.53
C GLY A 85 -0.53 7.14 -2.75
N PHE A 86 0.16 7.58 -3.78
CA PHE A 86 0.24 6.84 -5.03
C PHE A 86 1.62 6.27 -5.27
N TYR A 87 1.64 5.09 -5.84
CA TYR A 87 2.85 4.47 -6.37
C TYR A 87 2.78 4.36 -7.88
N ILE A 88 3.90 4.56 -8.52
CA ILE A 88 4.13 4.22 -9.91
C ILE A 88 5.34 3.31 -9.94
N ASN A 89 5.15 2.05 -10.32
CA ASN A 89 6.21 1.05 -10.36
C ASN A 89 7.02 0.99 -9.06
N SER A 90 6.32 0.87 -7.94
CA SER A 90 6.89 0.82 -6.58
C SER A 90 7.61 2.08 -6.12
N LYS A 91 7.50 3.17 -6.85
CA LYS A 91 8.05 4.46 -6.44
C LYS A 91 6.94 5.39 -6.04
N LYS A 92 7.07 6.02 -4.88
CA LYS A 92 6.11 7.02 -4.43
C LYS A 92 6.06 8.17 -5.42
N ASP A 93 4.84 8.63 -5.74
CA ASP A 93 4.62 9.73 -6.67
C ASP A 93 3.48 10.61 -6.21
N GLY A 94 3.65 11.92 -6.31
CA GLY A 94 2.67 12.90 -5.89
C GLY A 94 2.59 13.05 -4.36
N LEU A 95 1.42 13.45 -3.89
CA LEU A 95 1.19 13.73 -2.48
C LEU A 95 1.05 12.46 -1.66
N TRP A 96 1.85 12.37 -0.61
CA TRP A 96 1.74 11.36 0.42
C TRP A 96 1.38 12.01 1.74
N ILE A 97 0.49 11.38 2.49
CA ILE A 97 0.05 11.86 3.80
C ILE A 97 0.43 10.81 4.83
N GLU A 98 0.99 11.27 5.94
CA GLU A 98 1.36 10.41 7.06
C GLU A 98 0.62 10.83 8.32
N TRP A 99 0.19 9.85 9.11
CA TRP A 99 -0.51 10.05 10.38
C TRP A 99 0.21 9.35 11.51
N LYS A 100 0.05 9.89 12.71
CA LYS A 100 0.48 9.24 13.95
C LYS A 100 -0.53 8.16 14.34
N GLU A 101 -0.13 7.31 15.26
CA GLU A 101 -1.01 6.24 15.74
C GLU A 101 -2.32 6.75 16.34
N ASP A 102 -2.31 7.94 16.92
CA ASP A 102 -3.49 8.56 17.50
C ASP A 102 -4.44 9.17 16.47
N GLY A 103 -4.07 9.12 15.18
CA GLY A 103 -4.91 9.60 14.08
C GLY A 103 -4.64 11.02 13.65
N PHE A 104 -3.76 11.77 14.34
CA PHE A 104 -3.43 13.12 13.91
C PHE A 104 -2.50 13.10 12.71
N LYS A 105 -2.76 13.97 11.74
CA LYS A 105 -1.91 14.13 10.58
C LYS A 105 -0.53 14.60 11.01
N PHE A 106 0.49 13.90 10.54
CA PHE A 106 1.86 14.15 10.90
C PHE A 106 2.60 14.95 9.84
N ALA A 107 2.44 14.58 8.58
CA ALA A 107 3.16 15.21 7.49
C ALA A 107 2.42 15.08 6.16
N GLU A 108 2.70 16.01 5.27
CA GLU A 108 2.38 15.93 3.84
C GLU A 108 3.70 15.99 3.09
N ILE A 109 3.92 15.05 2.22
CA ILE A 109 5.18 14.92 1.49
C ILE A 109 4.88 14.76 0.00
N PHE A 110 5.53 15.57 -0.84
CA PHE A 110 5.45 15.40 -2.28
C PHE A 110 6.64 14.60 -2.75
N TYR A 111 6.36 13.63 -3.61
CA TYR A 111 7.38 12.77 -4.22
C TYR A 111 7.35 12.92 -5.73
N GLU A 112 8.54 12.89 -6.32
CA GLU A 112 8.72 12.74 -7.76
C GLU A 112 9.61 11.54 -7.98
N ASN A 113 9.09 10.53 -8.65
CA ASN A 113 9.84 9.32 -8.98
C ASN A 113 10.57 8.70 -7.77
N GLY A 114 9.88 8.64 -6.65
CA GLY A 114 10.41 8.04 -5.42
C GLY A 114 11.23 8.96 -4.54
N VAL A 115 11.47 10.21 -4.97
CA VAL A 115 12.28 11.16 -4.24
C VAL A 115 11.39 12.23 -3.63
N ALA A 116 11.53 12.48 -2.33
CA ALA A 116 10.78 13.54 -1.66
C ALA A 116 11.30 14.90 -2.11
N THR A 117 10.41 15.74 -2.63
CA THR A 117 10.76 17.08 -3.14
C THR A 117 10.28 18.18 -2.22
N HIS A 118 9.25 17.93 -1.42
CA HIS A 118 8.70 18.92 -0.50
C HIS A 118 8.07 18.22 0.69
N LEU A 119 8.29 18.75 1.87
CA LEU A 119 7.74 18.20 3.10
C LEU A 119 7.12 19.31 3.94
N THR A 120 5.89 19.11 4.36
CA THR A 120 5.20 19.99 5.31
C THR A 120 4.98 19.19 6.60
N ASN A 121 5.49 19.73 7.69
CA ASN A 121 5.29 19.16 9.02
C ASN A 121 3.97 19.67 9.60
N CYS A 122 2.96 18.80 9.62
CA CYS A 122 1.61 19.20 10.02
C CYS A 122 1.45 19.49 11.51
N ILE A 123 2.39 19.07 12.34
CA ILE A 123 2.37 19.37 13.77
C ILE A 123 2.68 20.85 13.99
N VAL A 124 3.55 21.40 13.15
CA VAL A 124 3.98 22.80 13.28
C VAL A 124 3.19 23.73 12.37
N GLU A 125 2.86 23.26 11.17
CA GLU A 125 2.29 24.11 10.11
C GLU A 125 0.80 23.97 9.91
N ASN A 126 0.14 23.11 10.70
CA ASN A 126 -1.31 23.05 10.69
C ASN A 126 -1.90 22.65 9.33
N CYS A 127 -1.56 21.46 8.84
CA CYS A 127 -2.12 20.95 7.58
C CYS A 127 -3.64 20.82 7.64
N PRO A 128 -4.34 21.13 6.55
CA PRO A 128 -5.78 21.00 6.49
C PRO A 128 -6.26 19.55 6.58
#